data_9511dd0d9575ce8ba650c80bf6e95565
#
_entry.id   9511dd0d9575ce8ba650c80bf6e95565
#
_cell.length_a   1.000
_cell.length_b   1.000
_cell.length_c   1.000
_cell.angle_alpha   90.00
_cell.angle_beta   90.00
_cell.angle_gamma   90.00
#
_symmetry.space_group_name_H-M   'P 1'
#
loop_
_entity.id
_entity.type
_entity.pdbx_description
1 polymer ?
#
loop_
_entity_poly.entity_id
_entity_poly.type
_entity_poly.pdbx_seq_one_letter_code
_entity_poly.pdbx_strand_id
1 'polypeptide(L)'
;VVDRAKQGSPYYQGLLGIYLRSGEAGCVVNLKLSKQWSQAAARKDHPFGNYNLANLAMLEGDFETATRMYQDAALLLQRRASDGDPVSMYCMGEIDFQVIPTNVPRALELFKKAADKGYPQAQATIGALYLKGLPGLLEKDHKKGITLLSKAVRSKSLTARFNLGMAYYNGDGVSKDPLKASQWLRIAERQNFSEAQYTLGLLLLEGSGGIEKNTSEGLSLLRKAASQEHQLAILYLKKREGTGGTMAIKPQASNDATRKTYATDDRSTLERARQHYTGVGKTKDYETAYRLFLPLAQGGNSEAARFVGLMKLTGKGTARDTKSARQWLSIAAQKGDQVALRLLDEYKSLF
;
A
#
# COMPACT_ATOMS: atom_id res chain seq x y z
N VAL A 1 -0.26 -9.24 -24.81
CA VAL A 1 -1.28 -9.24 -23.74
C VAL A 1 -2.61 -8.74 -24.30
N VAL A 2 -2.65 -7.52 -24.86
CA VAL A 2 -3.89 -6.88 -25.33
C VAL A 2 -4.63 -7.75 -26.36
N ASP A 3 -3.96 -8.25 -27.39
CA ASP A 3 -4.59 -9.05 -28.44
C ASP A 3 -5.21 -10.34 -27.90
N ARG A 4 -4.49 -11.04 -27.03
CA ARG A 4 -4.99 -12.27 -26.39
C ARG A 4 -6.14 -11.99 -25.40
N ALA A 5 -6.13 -10.82 -24.74
CA ALA A 5 -7.25 -10.40 -23.90
C ALA A 5 -8.50 -10.13 -24.74
N LYS A 6 -8.37 -9.44 -25.91
CA LYS A 6 -9.45 -9.21 -26.88
C LYS A 6 -9.99 -10.50 -27.48
N GLN A 7 -9.13 -11.50 -27.69
CA GLN A 7 -9.51 -12.86 -28.13
C GLN A 7 -10.24 -13.66 -27.03
N GLY A 8 -10.44 -13.07 -25.85
CA GLY A 8 -11.24 -13.66 -24.79
C GLY A 8 -10.49 -14.57 -23.82
N SER A 9 -9.14 -14.62 -23.85
CA SER A 9 -8.37 -15.40 -22.89
C SER A 9 -8.49 -14.82 -21.48
N PRO A 10 -9.03 -15.57 -20.50
CA PRO A 10 -9.26 -15.05 -19.15
C PRO A 10 -7.97 -14.71 -18.41
N TYR A 11 -6.88 -15.45 -18.65
CA TYR A 11 -5.55 -15.14 -18.12
C TYR A 11 -5.09 -13.75 -18.55
N TYR A 12 -5.14 -13.47 -19.87
CA TYR A 12 -4.67 -12.18 -20.38
C TYR A 12 -5.65 -11.03 -20.10
N GLN A 13 -6.94 -11.31 -19.94
CA GLN A 13 -7.92 -10.33 -19.47
C GLN A 13 -7.61 -9.90 -18.04
N GLY A 14 -7.38 -10.85 -17.13
CA GLY A 14 -6.99 -10.55 -15.74
C GLY A 14 -5.64 -9.86 -15.64
N LEU A 15 -4.65 -10.33 -16.40
CA LEU A 15 -3.32 -9.72 -16.46
C LEU A 15 -3.36 -8.28 -16.99
N LEU A 16 -4.16 -8.02 -18.02
CA LEU A 16 -4.36 -6.66 -18.56
C LEU A 16 -5.05 -5.77 -17.53
N GLY A 17 -6.03 -6.30 -16.80
CA GLY A 17 -6.64 -5.61 -15.67
C GLY A 17 -5.60 -5.17 -14.62
N ILE A 18 -4.71 -6.08 -14.22
CA ILE A 18 -3.61 -5.80 -13.29
C ILE A 18 -2.69 -4.70 -13.87
N TYR A 19 -2.27 -4.80 -15.13
CA TYR A 19 -1.37 -3.83 -15.74
C TYR A 19 -2.00 -2.43 -15.88
N LEU A 20 -3.28 -2.35 -16.22
CA LEU A 20 -4.00 -1.08 -16.30
C LEU A 20 -4.21 -0.42 -14.92
N ARG A 21 -4.33 -1.23 -13.84
CA ARG A 21 -4.35 -0.70 -12.48
C ARG A 21 -2.97 -0.21 -12.05
N SER A 22 -1.95 -0.97 -12.38
CA SER A 22 -0.59 -0.75 -11.84
C SER A 22 0.32 0.06 -12.76
N GLY A 23 -0.08 0.37 -14.00
CA GLY A 23 0.77 1.05 -14.97
C GLY A 23 1.96 0.21 -15.43
N GLU A 24 1.92 -1.10 -15.24
CA GLU A 24 3.01 -2.00 -15.63
C GLU A 24 3.03 -2.26 -17.14
N ALA A 25 4.16 -2.78 -17.63
CA ALA A 25 4.39 -3.08 -19.05
C ALA A 25 4.19 -1.85 -19.97
N GLY A 26 4.31 -0.64 -19.43
CA GLY A 26 4.13 0.62 -20.18
C GLY A 26 2.67 1.03 -20.35
N CYS A 27 1.74 0.39 -19.68
CA CYS A 27 0.35 0.83 -19.66
C CYS A 27 0.19 2.15 -18.93
N VAL A 28 -0.71 3.01 -19.43
CA VAL A 28 -1.20 4.17 -18.67
C VAL A 28 -2.22 3.67 -17.66
N VAL A 29 -2.13 4.14 -16.41
CA VAL A 29 -3.07 3.76 -15.35
C VAL A 29 -4.48 4.19 -15.73
N ASN A 30 -5.40 3.22 -15.75
CA ASN A 30 -6.81 3.41 -16.05
C ASN A 30 -7.67 2.44 -15.22
N LEU A 31 -8.14 2.91 -14.08
CA LEU A 31 -8.88 2.08 -13.13
C LEU A 31 -10.22 1.60 -13.69
N LYS A 32 -10.91 2.43 -14.49
CA LYS A 32 -12.18 2.07 -15.13
C LYS A 32 -12.00 0.89 -16.10
N LEU A 33 -11.00 0.99 -16.98
CA LEU A 33 -10.71 -0.07 -17.94
C LEU A 33 -10.13 -1.31 -17.25
N SER A 34 -9.33 -1.12 -16.21
CA SER A 34 -8.86 -2.21 -15.33
C SER A 34 -10.04 -3.00 -14.74
N LYS A 35 -11.04 -2.30 -14.20
CA LYS A 35 -12.25 -2.93 -13.63
C LYS A 35 -13.01 -3.77 -14.69
N GLN A 36 -13.18 -3.23 -15.90
CA GLN A 36 -13.86 -3.93 -17.00
C GLN A 36 -13.14 -5.24 -17.38
N TRP A 37 -11.82 -5.20 -17.59
CA TRP A 37 -11.04 -6.38 -17.94
C TRP A 37 -10.99 -7.41 -16.82
N SER A 38 -10.93 -6.95 -15.58
CA SER A 38 -10.95 -7.84 -14.40
C SER A 38 -12.30 -8.52 -14.23
N GLN A 39 -13.41 -7.81 -14.47
CA GLN A 39 -14.75 -8.41 -14.51
C GLN A 39 -14.87 -9.45 -15.60
N ALA A 40 -14.32 -9.20 -16.79
CA ALA A 40 -14.30 -10.17 -17.86
C ALA A 40 -13.56 -11.47 -17.51
N ALA A 41 -12.42 -11.34 -16.79
CA ALA A 41 -11.67 -12.50 -16.29
C ALA A 41 -12.42 -13.23 -15.16
N ALA A 42 -13.02 -12.48 -14.22
CA ALA A 42 -13.74 -13.04 -13.08
C ALA A 42 -14.98 -13.83 -13.51
N ARG A 43 -15.72 -13.37 -14.55
CA ARG A 43 -16.85 -14.13 -15.14
C ARG A 43 -16.46 -15.49 -15.71
N LYS A 44 -15.17 -15.72 -15.92
CA LYS A 44 -14.59 -16.99 -16.40
C LYS A 44 -13.78 -17.68 -15.30
N ASP A 45 -14.09 -17.37 -14.05
CA ASP A 45 -13.47 -17.93 -12.84
C ASP A 45 -11.93 -17.82 -12.80
N HIS A 46 -11.37 -16.81 -13.49
CA HIS A 46 -9.93 -16.64 -13.48
C HIS A 46 -9.49 -15.80 -12.28
N PRO A 47 -8.55 -16.28 -11.41
CA PRO A 47 -8.22 -15.67 -10.12
C PRO A 47 -7.66 -14.26 -10.23
N PHE A 48 -7.01 -13.89 -11.34
CA PHE A 48 -6.53 -12.51 -11.55
C PHE A 48 -7.67 -11.50 -11.63
N GLY A 49 -8.87 -11.92 -12.06
CA GLY A 49 -10.07 -11.10 -12.05
C GLY A 49 -10.44 -10.69 -10.64
N ASN A 50 -10.72 -11.67 -9.77
CA ASN A 50 -11.10 -11.43 -8.38
C ASN A 50 -9.97 -10.74 -7.58
N TYR A 51 -8.71 -11.16 -7.78
CA TYR A 51 -7.56 -10.49 -7.16
C TYR A 51 -7.50 -9.00 -7.52
N ASN A 52 -7.66 -8.64 -8.79
CA ASN A 52 -7.57 -7.24 -9.19
C ASN A 52 -8.81 -6.43 -8.79
N LEU A 53 -10.02 -7.04 -8.83
CA LEU A 53 -11.24 -6.42 -8.30
C LEU A 53 -11.15 -6.18 -6.80
N ALA A 54 -10.56 -7.10 -6.03
CA ALA A 54 -10.27 -6.91 -4.61
C ALA A 54 -9.36 -5.70 -4.38
N ASN A 55 -8.30 -5.58 -5.17
CA ASN A 55 -7.43 -4.39 -5.11
C ASN A 55 -8.19 -3.08 -5.44
N LEU A 56 -9.10 -3.10 -6.41
CA LEU A 56 -9.91 -1.94 -6.74
C LEU A 56 -10.90 -1.60 -5.61
N ALA A 57 -11.53 -2.60 -5.01
CA ALA A 57 -12.40 -2.42 -3.84
C ALA A 57 -11.62 -1.84 -2.63
N MET A 58 -10.37 -2.30 -2.41
CA MET A 58 -9.48 -1.68 -1.41
C MET A 58 -9.25 -0.19 -1.69
N LEU A 59 -9.13 0.21 -2.97
CA LEU A 59 -8.99 1.61 -3.36
C LEU A 59 -10.26 2.42 -3.06
N GLU A 60 -11.42 1.81 -3.28
CA GLU A 60 -12.74 2.39 -3.02
C GLU A 60 -13.09 2.39 -1.52
N GLY A 61 -12.25 1.78 -0.65
CA GLY A 61 -12.49 1.66 0.80
C GLY A 61 -13.46 0.54 1.18
N ASP A 62 -13.86 -0.29 0.23
CA ASP A 62 -14.74 -1.44 0.47
C ASP A 62 -13.90 -2.68 0.88
N PHE A 63 -13.50 -2.69 2.15
CA PHE A 63 -12.63 -3.73 2.72
C PHE A 63 -13.33 -5.09 2.82
N GLU A 64 -14.65 -5.12 3.00
CA GLU A 64 -15.41 -6.36 3.12
C GLU A 64 -15.45 -7.09 1.76
N THR A 65 -15.84 -6.39 0.71
CA THR A 65 -15.82 -6.94 -0.65
C THR A 65 -14.41 -7.34 -1.07
N ALA A 66 -13.41 -6.52 -0.76
CA ALA A 66 -12.01 -6.83 -1.06
C ALA A 66 -11.55 -8.12 -0.38
N THR A 67 -11.84 -8.29 0.91
CA THR A 67 -11.46 -9.49 1.68
C THR A 67 -12.08 -10.74 1.08
N ARG A 68 -13.38 -10.72 0.78
CA ARG A 68 -14.07 -11.85 0.14
C ARG A 68 -13.45 -12.20 -1.21
N MET A 69 -13.22 -11.21 -2.06
CA MET A 69 -12.63 -11.43 -3.39
C MET A 69 -11.20 -11.96 -3.32
N TYR A 70 -10.41 -11.54 -2.32
CA TYR A 70 -9.08 -12.12 -2.08
C TYR A 70 -9.17 -13.59 -1.66
N GLN A 71 -10.13 -13.95 -0.80
CA GLN A 71 -10.38 -15.34 -0.40
C GLN A 71 -10.77 -16.20 -1.61
N ASP A 72 -11.67 -15.71 -2.45
CA ASP A 72 -12.10 -16.39 -3.69
C ASP A 72 -10.93 -16.62 -4.65
N ALA A 73 -10.00 -15.68 -4.75
CA ALA A 73 -8.83 -15.79 -5.61
C ALA A 73 -7.73 -16.69 -5.03
N ALA A 74 -7.57 -16.72 -3.71
CA ALA A 74 -6.38 -17.24 -3.03
C ALA A 74 -6.07 -18.70 -3.36
N LEU A 75 -7.06 -19.60 -3.33
CA LEU A 75 -6.86 -21.03 -3.58
C LEU A 75 -6.34 -21.30 -5.00
N LEU A 76 -6.93 -20.66 -6.00
CA LEU A 76 -6.52 -20.80 -7.40
C LEU A 76 -5.18 -20.15 -7.67
N LEU A 77 -4.91 -18.99 -7.05
CA LEU A 77 -3.60 -18.34 -7.12
C LEU A 77 -2.50 -19.20 -6.50
N GLN A 78 -2.79 -19.80 -5.33
CA GLN A 78 -1.83 -20.68 -4.65
C GLN A 78 -1.46 -21.89 -5.52
N ARG A 79 -2.44 -22.55 -6.14
CA ARG A 79 -2.20 -23.66 -7.07
C ARG A 79 -1.30 -23.23 -8.22
N ARG A 80 -1.64 -22.13 -8.91
CA ARG A 80 -0.84 -21.61 -10.03
C ARG A 80 0.56 -21.15 -9.61
N ALA A 81 0.70 -20.58 -8.41
CA ALA A 81 1.99 -20.21 -7.85
C ALA A 81 2.86 -21.46 -7.60
N SER A 82 2.26 -22.56 -7.12
CA SER A 82 2.95 -23.84 -6.96
C SER A 82 3.37 -24.46 -8.30
N ASP A 83 2.56 -24.25 -9.36
CA ASP A 83 2.89 -24.64 -10.73
C ASP A 83 3.98 -23.74 -11.38
N GLY A 84 4.44 -22.75 -10.65
CA GLY A 84 5.56 -21.90 -11.06
C GLY A 84 5.18 -20.61 -11.78
N ASP A 85 3.89 -20.20 -11.81
CA ASP A 85 3.46 -18.94 -12.42
C ASP A 85 3.90 -17.72 -11.59
N PRO A 86 4.83 -16.88 -12.10
CA PRO A 86 5.40 -15.77 -11.33
C PRO A 86 4.38 -14.67 -11.03
N VAL A 87 3.36 -14.50 -11.86
CA VAL A 87 2.29 -13.52 -11.62
C VAL A 87 1.46 -13.96 -10.42
N SER A 88 1.08 -15.25 -10.36
CA SER A 88 0.34 -15.80 -9.22
C SER A 88 1.15 -15.81 -7.94
N MET A 89 2.46 -16.08 -8.00
CA MET A 89 3.37 -15.92 -6.85
C MET A 89 3.33 -14.48 -6.32
N TYR A 90 3.43 -13.51 -7.20
CA TYR A 90 3.37 -12.10 -6.81
C TYR A 90 2.01 -11.72 -6.21
N CYS A 91 0.91 -12.12 -6.84
CA CYS A 91 -0.45 -11.85 -6.33
C CYS A 91 -0.67 -12.47 -4.94
N MET A 92 -0.23 -13.72 -4.72
CA MET A 92 -0.28 -14.36 -3.41
C MET A 92 0.59 -13.63 -2.39
N GLY A 93 1.81 -13.23 -2.78
CA GLY A 93 2.67 -12.43 -1.92
C GLY A 93 2.02 -11.10 -1.52
N GLU A 94 1.31 -10.42 -2.42
CA GLU A 94 0.57 -9.20 -2.08
C GLU A 94 -0.58 -9.48 -1.09
N ILE A 95 -1.35 -10.56 -1.28
CA ILE A 95 -2.41 -10.97 -0.35
C ILE A 95 -1.81 -11.24 1.04
N ASP A 96 -0.75 -12.05 1.11
CA ASP A 96 -0.08 -12.37 2.38
C ASP A 96 0.50 -11.13 3.05
N PHE A 97 1.08 -10.24 2.28
CA PHE A 97 1.71 -9.03 2.82
C PHE A 97 0.70 -7.99 3.31
N GLN A 98 -0.46 -7.92 2.66
CA GLN A 98 -1.45 -6.86 2.93
C GLN A 98 -2.58 -7.31 3.85
N VAL A 99 -3.06 -8.54 3.69
CA VAL A 99 -4.29 -9.01 4.35
C VAL A 99 -3.97 -9.84 5.60
N ILE A 100 -2.85 -10.57 5.59
CA ILE A 100 -2.48 -11.51 6.65
C ILE A 100 -1.12 -11.12 7.23
N PRO A 101 -1.06 -10.24 8.25
CA PRO A 101 0.20 -9.73 8.81
C PRO A 101 1.17 -10.81 9.31
N THR A 102 0.67 -11.97 9.69
CA THR A 102 1.49 -13.12 10.13
C THR A 102 2.20 -13.83 8.98
N ASN A 103 1.79 -13.59 7.74
CA ASN A 103 2.33 -14.26 6.55
C ASN A 103 3.41 -13.44 5.82
N VAL A 104 3.89 -12.34 6.40
CA VAL A 104 4.95 -11.52 5.79
C VAL A 104 6.20 -12.33 5.41
N PRO A 105 6.69 -13.30 6.20
CA PRO A 105 7.82 -14.15 5.77
C PRO A 105 7.51 -14.92 4.47
N ARG A 106 6.31 -15.52 4.35
CA ARG A 106 5.87 -16.22 3.14
C ARG A 106 5.73 -15.25 1.94
N ALA A 107 5.19 -14.08 2.19
CA ALA A 107 5.09 -13.02 1.16
C ALA A 107 6.45 -12.66 0.58
N LEU A 108 7.46 -12.45 1.44
CA LEU A 108 8.83 -12.16 1.02
C LEU A 108 9.43 -13.28 0.17
N GLU A 109 9.19 -14.54 0.54
CA GLU A 109 9.63 -15.70 -0.23
C GLU A 109 8.97 -15.74 -1.62
N LEU A 110 7.66 -15.51 -1.69
CA LEU A 110 6.91 -15.46 -2.94
C LEU A 110 7.37 -14.32 -3.83
N PHE A 111 7.61 -13.12 -3.28
CA PHE A 111 8.17 -12.00 -4.05
C PHE A 111 9.56 -12.30 -4.58
N LYS A 112 10.44 -12.93 -3.79
CA LYS A 112 11.78 -13.36 -4.24
C LYS A 112 11.67 -14.36 -5.39
N LYS A 113 10.88 -15.42 -5.24
CA LYS A 113 10.66 -16.42 -6.29
C LYS A 113 10.11 -15.81 -7.59
N ALA A 114 9.15 -14.91 -7.49
CA ALA A 114 8.59 -14.23 -8.65
C ALA A 114 9.64 -13.30 -9.31
N ALA A 115 10.44 -12.59 -8.52
CA ALA A 115 11.51 -11.72 -9.00
C ALA A 115 12.64 -12.50 -9.70
N ASP A 116 13.01 -13.66 -9.17
CA ASP A 116 14.01 -14.57 -9.75
C ASP A 116 13.52 -15.15 -11.09
N LYS A 117 12.21 -15.36 -11.24
CA LYS A 117 11.57 -15.71 -12.53
C LYS A 117 11.41 -14.50 -13.47
N GLY A 118 11.93 -13.35 -13.10
CA GLY A 118 11.96 -12.16 -13.94
C GLY A 118 10.67 -11.33 -13.93
N TYR A 119 9.72 -11.56 -13.01
CA TYR A 119 8.49 -10.77 -12.96
C TYR A 119 8.78 -9.32 -12.50
N PRO A 120 8.55 -8.29 -13.35
CA PRO A 120 9.04 -6.94 -13.09
C PRO A 120 8.46 -6.29 -11.84
N GLN A 121 7.18 -6.52 -11.55
CA GLN A 121 6.54 -5.97 -10.34
C GLN A 121 7.16 -6.58 -9.08
N ALA A 122 7.43 -7.88 -9.07
CA ALA A 122 8.11 -8.53 -7.96
C ALA A 122 9.53 -8.01 -7.78
N GLN A 123 10.28 -7.80 -8.88
CA GLN A 123 11.61 -7.17 -8.84
C GLN A 123 11.54 -5.76 -8.26
N ALA A 124 10.54 -4.97 -8.65
CA ALA A 124 10.33 -3.63 -8.11
C ALA A 124 9.98 -3.64 -6.62
N THR A 125 9.08 -4.54 -6.21
CA THR A 125 8.63 -4.67 -4.81
C THR A 125 9.77 -5.12 -3.91
N ILE A 126 10.43 -6.25 -4.23
CA ILE A 126 11.50 -6.77 -3.38
C ILE A 126 12.75 -5.87 -3.44
N GLY A 127 12.99 -5.19 -4.57
CA GLY A 127 14.03 -4.19 -4.71
C GLY A 127 13.84 -3.01 -3.75
N ALA A 128 12.62 -2.47 -3.68
CA ALA A 128 12.28 -1.40 -2.73
C ALA A 128 12.36 -1.88 -1.27
N LEU A 129 11.97 -3.13 -0.99
CA LEU A 129 12.10 -3.72 0.34
C LEU A 129 13.57 -3.87 0.75
N TYR A 130 14.49 -4.23 -0.16
CA TYR A 130 15.91 -4.24 0.15
C TYR A 130 16.49 -2.86 0.44
N LEU A 131 15.98 -1.79 -0.19
CA LEU A 131 16.42 -0.42 0.14
C LEU A 131 16.02 0.00 1.56
N LYS A 132 14.86 -0.44 2.01
CA LYS A 132 14.28 -0.06 3.31
C LYS A 132 14.67 -1.00 4.45
N GLY A 133 14.77 -2.27 4.14
CA GLY A 133 14.79 -3.35 5.11
C GLY A 133 13.41 -3.57 5.76
N LEU A 134 13.25 -4.73 6.37
CA LEU A 134 12.14 -5.05 7.27
C LEU A 134 12.74 -5.62 8.55
N PRO A 135 12.66 -4.91 9.68
CA PRO A 135 13.29 -5.33 10.93
C PRO A 135 12.96 -6.79 11.29
N GLY A 136 13.98 -7.61 11.53
CA GLY A 136 13.84 -9.02 11.88
C GLY A 136 13.45 -9.96 10.72
N LEU A 137 13.19 -9.46 9.51
CA LEU A 137 12.74 -10.27 8.37
C LEU A 137 13.58 -10.08 7.10
N LEU A 138 14.02 -8.88 6.82
CA LEU A 138 14.84 -8.57 5.65
C LEU A 138 15.82 -7.45 5.96
N GLU A 139 17.10 -7.77 5.93
CA GLU A 139 18.15 -6.76 6.09
C GLU A 139 18.22 -5.84 4.87
N LYS A 140 18.66 -4.59 5.12
CA LYS A 140 18.92 -3.63 4.06
C LYS A 140 20.07 -4.12 3.17
N ASP A 141 19.82 -4.11 1.87
CA ASP A 141 20.85 -4.35 0.85
C ASP A 141 20.63 -3.37 -0.30
N HIS A 142 21.23 -2.21 -0.18
CA HIS A 142 21.07 -1.14 -1.16
C HIS A 142 21.53 -1.54 -2.56
N LYS A 143 22.65 -2.28 -2.67
CA LYS A 143 23.18 -2.74 -3.96
C LYS A 143 22.20 -3.68 -4.67
N LYS A 144 21.66 -4.65 -3.92
CA LYS A 144 20.66 -5.59 -4.42
C LYS A 144 19.37 -4.88 -4.79
N GLY A 145 18.91 -3.94 -3.93
CA GLY A 145 17.73 -3.11 -4.16
C GLY A 145 17.81 -2.35 -5.48
N ILE A 146 18.87 -1.55 -5.68
CA ILE A 146 19.07 -0.78 -6.91
C ILE A 146 19.21 -1.69 -8.14
N THR A 147 19.89 -2.84 -8.02
CA THR A 147 20.03 -3.80 -9.11
C THR A 147 18.68 -4.33 -9.58
N LEU A 148 17.81 -4.71 -8.64
CA LEU A 148 16.45 -5.22 -8.95
C LEU A 148 15.56 -4.14 -9.54
N LEU A 149 15.56 -2.92 -8.98
CA LEU A 149 14.82 -1.79 -9.54
C LEU A 149 15.28 -1.49 -10.98
N SER A 150 16.59 -1.49 -11.24
CA SER A 150 17.15 -1.25 -12.57
C SER A 150 16.72 -2.32 -13.59
N LYS A 151 16.64 -3.59 -13.18
CA LYS A 151 16.09 -4.67 -14.03
C LYS A 151 14.61 -4.42 -14.35
N ALA A 152 13.80 -4.10 -13.35
CA ALA A 152 12.37 -3.84 -13.52
C ALA A 152 12.09 -2.60 -14.39
N VAL A 153 12.91 -1.55 -14.29
CA VAL A 153 12.83 -0.36 -15.14
C VAL A 153 13.01 -0.71 -16.63
N ARG A 154 13.95 -1.60 -16.97
CA ARG A 154 14.14 -2.08 -18.36
C ARG A 154 12.88 -2.77 -18.91
N SER A 155 12.13 -3.42 -18.05
CA SER A 155 10.83 -4.04 -18.39
C SER A 155 9.65 -3.05 -18.34
N LYS A 156 9.92 -1.75 -18.32
CA LYS A 156 8.94 -0.66 -18.26
C LYS A 156 8.03 -0.71 -17.03
N SER A 157 8.52 -1.26 -15.91
CA SER A 157 7.77 -1.24 -14.64
C SER A 157 7.62 0.20 -14.13
N LEU A 158 6.39 0.61 -13.94
CA LEU A 158 6.04 1.92 -13.40
C LEU A 158 6.44 2.04 -11.94
N THR A 159 6.14 1.00 -11.17
CA THR A 159 6.52 0.89 -9.75
C THR A 159 8.04 1.01 -9.56
N ALA A 160 8.83 0.38 -10.44
CA ALA A 160 10.28 0.49 -10.38
C ALA A 160 10.79 1.91 -10.67
N ARG A 161 10.19 2.60 -11.65
CA ARG A 161 10.54 4.00 -11.98
C ARG A 161 10.27 4.92 -10.82
N PHE A 162 9.10 4.78 -10.19
CA PHE A 162 8.75 5.54 -9.00
C PHE A 162 9.73 5.26 -7.84
N ASN A 163 9.98 3.99 -7.54
CA ASN A 163 10.88 3.59 -6.45
C ASN A 163 12.33 4.06 -6.69
N LEU A 164 12.79 4.04 -7.94
CA LEU A 164 14.11 4.58 -8.29
C LEU A 164 14.16 6.10 -8.13
N GLY A 165 13.09 6.80 -8.50
CA GLY A 165 12.92 8.22 -8.21
C GLY A 165 13.01 8.51 -6.72
N MET A 166 12.33 7.73 -5.88
CA MET A 166 12.39 7.85 -4.43
C MET A 166 13.78 7.52 -3.87
N ALA A 167 14.48 6.53 -4.44
CA ALA A 167 15.85 6.22 -4.06
C ALA A 167 16.79 7.41 -4.29
N TYR A 168 16.70 8.08 -5.44
CA TYR A 168 17.45 9.32 -5.70
C TYR A 168 17.03 10.48 -4.81
N TYR A 169 15.73 10.59 -4.49
CA TYR A 169 15.26 11.65 -3.60
C TYR A 169 15.81 11.51 -2.18
N ASN A 170 15.84 10.28 -1.66
CA ASN A 170 16.32 10.00 -0.30
C ASN A 170 17.84 9.83 -0.21
N GLY A 171 18.49 9.35 -1.26
CA GLY A 171 19.87 8.85 -1.25
C GLY A 171 19.95 7.37 -0.82
N ASP A 172 18.89 6.57 -1.05
CA ASP A 172 18.83 5.16 -0.66
C ASP A 172 19.58 4.30 -1.70
N GLY A 173 20.82 3.94 -1.42
CA GLY A 173 21.68 3.13 -2.29
C GLY A 173 22.22 3.83 -3.54
N VAL A 174 21.93 5.10 -3.70
CA VAL A 174 22.45 6.03 -4.70
C VAL A 174 22.73 7.38 -4.05
N SER A 175 23.62 8.19 -4.64
CA SER A 175 23.80 9.56 -4.16
C SER A 175 22.49 10.34 -4.28
N LYS A 176 22.15 11.09 -3.22
CA LYS A 176 20.95 11.93 -3.21
C LYS A 176 20.99 12.94 -4.35
N ASP A 177 19.98 12.90 -5.21
CA ASP A 177 19.87 13.75 -6.39
C ASP A 177 18.39 14.06 -6.66
N PRO A 178 17.83 15.13 -6.06
CA PRO A 178 16.44 15.52 -6.25
C PRO A 178 16.07 15.82 -7.70
N LEU A 179 17.02 16.32 -8.50
CA LEU A 179 16.77 16.60 -9.91
C LEU A 179 16.55 15.31 -10.69
N LYS A 180 17.42 14.30 -10.50
CA LYS A 180 17.20 12.95 -11.04
C LYS A 180 15.92 12.31 -10.54
N ALA A 181 15.61 12.48 -9.26
CA ALA A 181 14.35 12.02 -8.68
C ALA A 181 13.16 12.59 -9.45
N SER A 182 13.14 13.92 -9.69
CA SER A 182 12.07 14.59 -10.43
C SER A 182 11.93 14.05 -11.86
N GLN A 183 13.03 13.75 -12.55
CA GLN A 183 13.00 13.14 -13.89
C GLN A 183 12.32 11.78 -13.91
N TRP A 184 12.64 10.90 -12.94
CA TRP A 184 11.99 9.59 -12.81
C TRP A 184 10.51 9.72 -12.45
N LEU A 185 10.18 10.63 -11.53
CA LEU A 185 8.79 10.90 -11.15
C LEU A 185 7.97 11.47 -12.31
N ARG A 186 8.55 12.33 -13.17
CA ARG A 186 7.87 12.82 -14.39
C ARG A 186 7.54 11.68 -15.37
N ILE A 187 8.42 10.68 -15.51
CA ILE A 187 8.12 9.52 -16.35
C ILE A 187 6.91 8.75 -15.79
N ALA A 188 6.83 8.60 -14.48
CA ALA A 188 5.71 7.93 -13.82
C ALA A 188 4.42 8.78 -13.86
N GLU A 189 4.51 10.09 -13.69
CA GLU A 189 3.40 11.05 -13.81
C GLU A 189 2.72 10.96 -15.18
N ARG A 190 3.51 10.92 -16.28
CA ARG A 190 2.98 10.79 -17.64
C ARG A 190 2.19 9.51 -17.89
N GLN A 191 2.40 8.48 -17.05
CA GLN A 191 1.62 7.26 -17.06
C GLN A 191 0.41 7.31 -16.11
N ASN A 192 0.04 8.50 -15.66
CA ASN A 192 -1.08 8.76 -14.75
C ASN A 192 -0.96 8.09 -13.37
N PHE A 193 0.27 8.02 -12.83
CA PHE A 193 0.54 7.42 -11.53
C PHE A 193 0.35 8.43 -10.42
N SER A 194 -0.68 8.23 -9.58
CA SER A 194 -1.11 9.21 -8.58
C SER A 194 -0.04 9.48 -7.51
N GLU A 195 0.73 8.49 -7.10
CA GLU A 195 1.82 8.64 -6.15
C GLU A 195 2.96 9.51 -6.70
N ALA A 196 3.25 9.37 -8.00
CA ALA A 196 4.24 10.23 -8.64
C ALA A 196 3.71 11.65 -8.83
N GLN A 197 2.43 11.82 -9.18
CA GLN A 197 1.77 13.13 -9.26
C GLN A 197 1.81 13.84 -7.91
N TYR A 198 1.48 13.14 -6.83
CA TYR A 198 1.54 13.67 -5.47
C TYR A 198 2.96 14.09 -5.10
N THR A 199 3.94 13.18 -5.24
CA THR A 199 5.31 13.42 -4.83
C THR A 199 5.96 14.54 -5.66
N LEU A 200 5.81 14.49 -6.99
CA LEU A 200 6.34 15.54 -7.87
C LEU A 200 5.66 16.88 -7.60
N GLY A 201 4.34 16.86 -7.32
CA GLY A 201 3.59 18.05 -6.93
C GLY A 201 4.19 18.74 -5.71
N LEU A 202 4.54 17.97 -4.66
CA LEU A 202 5.19 18.50 -3.46
C LEU A 202 6.59 19.06 -3.78
N LEU A 203 7.40 18.35 -4.58
CA LEU A 203 8.73 18.79 -4.98
C LEU A 203 8.70 20.14 -5.72
N LEU A 204 7.74 20.33 -6.62
CA LEU A 204 7.54 21.57 -7.35
C LEU A 204 7.03 22.71 -6.46
N LEU A 205 6.25 22.40 -5.42
CA LEU A 205 5.82 23.41 -4.44
C LEU A 205 6.97 23.84 -3.52
N GLU A 206 7.87 22.94 -3.19
CA GLU A 206 9.04 23.23 -2.35
C GLU A 206 10.11 23.99 -3.12
N GLY A 207 10.46 23.55 -4.32
CA GLY A 207 11.49 24.19 -5.15
C GLY A 207 12.88 24.02 -4.57
N SER A 208 13.26 22.79 -4.15
CA SER A 208 14.55 22.50 -3.54
C SER A 208 15.40 21.53 -4.35
N GLY A 209 16.70 21.48 -4.07
CA GLY A 209 17.62 20.48 -4.66
C GLY A 209 17.80 20.61 -6.19
N GLY A 210 17.82 21.83 -6.72
CA GLY A 210 17.95 22.09 -8.15
C GLY A 210 16.62 22.03 -8.94
N ILE A 211 15.50 21.79 -8.24
CA ILE A 211 14.17 21.82 -8.83
C ILE A 211 13.63 23.25 -8.72
N GLU A 212 13.26 23.85 -9.85
CA GLU A 212 12.63 25.17 -9.85
C GLU A 212 11.23 25.09 -9.24
N LYS A 213 10.93 26.05 -8.35
CA LYS A 213 9.62 26.15 -7.72
C LYS A 213 8.56 26.49 -8.75
N ASN A 214 7.55 25.64 -8.87
CA ASN A 214 6.41 25.83 -9.76
C ASN A 214 5.10 25.52 -9.02
N THR A 215 4.56 26.54 -8.35
CA THR A 215 3.33 26.38 -7.54
C THR A 215 2.13 25.98 -8.38
N SER A 216 2.01 26.53 -9.60
CA SER A 216 0.88 26.25 -10.49
C SER A 216 0.87 24.78 -10.92
N GLU A 217 1.99 24.29 -11.44
CA GLU A 217 2.14 22.88 -11.84
C GLU A 217 2.01 21.95 -10.64
N GLY A 218 2.65 22.27 -9.52
CA GLY A 218 2.59 21.48 -8.29
C GLY A 218 1.16 21.27 -7.79
N LEU A 219 0.35 22.34 -7.74
CA LEU A 219 -1.06 22.23 -7.36
C LEU A 219 -1.90 21.48 -8.39
N SER A 220 -1.60 21.64 -9.67
CA SER A 220 -2.27 20.91 -10.75
C SER A 220 -2.04 19.38 -10.59
N LEU A 221 -0.80 18.97 -10.30
CA LEU A 221 -0.46 17.57 -10.08
C LEU A 221 -1.13 17.02 -8.82
N LEU A 222 -1.20 17.79 -7.73
CA LEU A 222 -1.92 17.38 -6.53
C LEU A 222 -3.41 17.22 -6.78
N ARG A 223 -4.04 18.09 -7.58
CA ARG A 223 -5.44 17.93 -7.97
C ARG A 223 -5.67 16.71 -8.86
N LYS A 224 -4.74 16.43 -9.80
CA LYS A 224 -4.79 15.17 -10.58
C LYS A 224 -4.70 13.94 -9.68
N ALA A 225 -3.79 13.93 -8.71
CA ALA A 225 -3.69 12.83 -7.75
C ALA A 225 -4.98 12.70 -6.91
N ALA A 226 -5.53 13.82 -6.42
CA ALA A 226 -6.76 13.84 -5.65
C ALA A 226 -7.97 13.34 -6.47
N SER A 227 -8.05 13.65 -7.76
CA SER A 227 -9.11 13.13 -8.65
C SER A 227 -9.02 11.62 -8.89
N GLN A 228 -7.90 11.00 -8.56
CA GLN A 228 -7.69 9.56 -8.51
C GLN A 228 -7.81 9.01 -7.08
N GLU A 229 -8.44 9.75 -6.17
CA GLU A 229 -8.69 9.38 -4.78
C GLU A 229 -7.41 9.21 -3.94
N HIS A 230 -6.29 9.82 -4.35
CA HIS A 230 -5.05 9.79 -3.57
C HIS A 230 -5.22 10.58 -2.27
N GLN A 231 -5.37 9.87 -1.15
CA GLN A 231 -5.81 10.43 0.14
C GLN A 231 -4.91 11.56 0.65
N LEU A 232 -3.57 11.41 0.53
CA LEU A 232 -2.64 12.46 0.97
C LEU A 232 -2.75 13.73 0.12
N ALA A 233 -3.06 13.60 -1.17
CA ALA A 233 -3.30 14.75 -2.04
C ALA A 233 -4.60 15.47 -1.65
N ILE A 234 -5.67 14.71 -1.36
CA ILE A 234 -6.95 15.24 -0.88
C ILE A 234 -6.75 15.99 0.44
N LEU A 235 -6.08 15.37 1.41
CA LEU A 235 -5.80 15.98 2.71
C LEU A 235 -4.94 17.23 2.58
N TYR A 236 -3.91 17.19 1.73
CA TYR A 236 -3.05 18.35 1.47
C TYR A 236 -3.85 19.54 0.93
N LEU A 237 -4.69 19.31 -0.09
CA LEU A 237 -5.49 20.35 -0.70
C LEU A 237 -6.52 20.91 0.29
N LYS A 238 -7.25 20.07 1.03
CA LYS A 238 -8.19 20.49 2.09
C LYS A 238 -7.51 21.36 3.15
N LYS A 239 -6.34 20.94 3.64
CA LYS A 239 -5.58 21.69 4.64
C LYS A 239 -5.15 23.05 4.10
N ARG A 240 -4.73 23.12 2.85
CA ARG A 240 -4.32 24.37 2.20
C ARG A 240 -5.51 25.33 2.00
N GLU A 241 -6.66 24.84 1.61
CA GLU A 241 -7.89 25.64 1.46
C GLU A 241 -8.37 26.20 2.81
N GLY A 242 -8.29 25.40 3.89
CA GLY A 242 -8.68 25.81 5.24
C GLY A 242 -7.70 26.78 5.93
N THR A 243 -6.48 26.94 5.44
CA THR A 243 -5.43 27.79 6.05
C THR A 243 -5.07 29.04 5.25
N GLY A 244 -5.84 29.41 4.25
CA GLY A 244 -5.58 30.63 3.46
C GLY A 244 -4.28 30.61 2.64
N GLY A 245 -3.75 29.44 2.35
CA GLY A 245 -2.76 29.27 1.28
C GLY A 245 -1.27 29.23 1.65
N THR A 246 -0.89 29.30 2.91
CA THR A 246 0.53 29.26 3.30
C THR A 246 0.89 28.12 4.24
N MET A 247 1.42 27.03 3.71
CA MET A 247 2.21 26.05 4.50
C MET A 247 3.26 25.38 3.61
N ALA A 248 4.53 25.55 3.97
CA ALA A 248 5.62 24.69 3.52
C ALA A 248 5.51 23.34 4.27
N ILE A 249 5.06 22.30 3.60
CA ILE A 249 5.19 20.93 4.10
C ILE A 249 6.36 20.31 3.35
N LYS A 250 7.42 20.00 4.08
CA LYS A 250 8.51 19.17 3.52
C LYS A 250 7.91 17.87 3.02
N PRO A 251 8.25 17.42 1.80
CA PRO A 251 7.88 16.09 1.35
C PRO A 251 8.48 15.10 2.34
N GLN A 252 7.64 14.56 3.22
CA GLN A 252 8.05 13.37 3.95
C GLN A 252 8.14 12.28 2.90
N ALA A 253 9.35 11.76 2.68
CA ALA A 253 9.54 10.59 1.86
C ALA A 253 8.54 9.55 2.35
N SER A 254 7.52 9.29 1.52
CA SER A 254 6.57 8.25 1.84
C SER A 254 7.35 6.95 1.84
N ASN A 255 7.68 6.46 3.03
CA ASN A 255 8.45 5.23 3.21
C ASN A 255 7.71 3.97 2.73
N ASP A 256 6.66 4.12 1.96
CA ASP A 256 5.77 3.03 1.56
C ASP A 256 5.61 2.89 0.05
N ALA A 257 6.72 2.99 -0.69
CA ALA A 257 6.74 2.87 -2.14
C ALA A 257 6.38 1.46 -2.68
N THR A 258 6.20 0.48 -1.82
CA THR A 258 5.76 -0.88 -2.19
C THR A 258 4.28 -1.11 -1.99
N ARG A 259 3.57 -0.15 -1.35
CA ARG A 259 2.13 -0.22 -1.16
C ARG A 259 1.46 0.85 -1.99
N LYS A 260 0.69 0.45 -2.96
CA LYS A 260 -0.48 1.19 -3.40
C LYS A 260 -1.48 1.19 -2.26
N THR A 261 -1.37 2.17 -1.39
CA THR A 261 -2.21 2.26 -0.22
C THR A 261 -3.09 3.47 -0.33
N TYR A 262 -4.32 3.19 -0.54
CA TYR A 262 -5.40 4.16 -0.43
C TYR A 262 -5.92 4.31 1.01
N ALA A 263 -5.22 3.70 1.95
CA ALA A 263 -5.38 3.92 3.39
C ALA A 263 -4.02 4.26 4.02
N THR A 264 -3.22 5.14 3.37
CA THR A 264 -1.84 5.37 3.79
C THR A 264 -1.72 6.10 5.11
N ASP A 265 -2.68 6.94 5.47
CA ASP A 265 -2.65 7.58 6.78
C ASP A 265 -3.13 6.60 7.86
N ASP A 266 -4.22 5.89 7.64
CA ASP A 266 -4.76 4.92 8.59
C ASP A 266 -3.85 3.71 8.77
N ARG A 267 -3.23 3.20 7.71
CA ARG A 267 -2.40 2.00 7.77
C ARG A 267 -0.97 2.29 8.23
N SER A 268 -0.35 3.38 7.78
CA SER A 268 0.94 3.82 8.31
C SER A 268 0.79 4.26 9.77
N THR A 269 -0.33 4.88 10.10
CA THR A 269 -0.69 5.24 11.47
C THR A 269 -0.98 3.99 12.30
N LEU A 270 -1.68 2.99 11.75
CA LEU A 270 -1.91 1.68 12.37
C LEU A 270 -0.58 0.96 12.65
N GLU A 271 0.33 0.93 11.68
CA GLU A 271 1.64 0.30 11.84
C GLU A 271 2.51 1.04 12.87
N ARG A 272 2.52 2.37 12.85
CA ARG A 272 3.19 3.17 13.88
C ARG A 272 2.58 2.93 15.26
N ALA A 273 1.27 2.84 15.35
CA ALA A 273 0.57 2.52 16.58
C ALA A 273 0.98 1.15 17.12
N ARG A 274 1.07 0.13 16.25
CA ARG A 274 1.58 -1.21 16.60
C ARG A 274 3.02 -1.18 17.09
N GLN A 275 3.91 -0.44 16.41
CA GLN A 275 5.31 -0.30 16.82
C GLN A 275 5.43 0.30 18.23
N HIS A 276 4.65 1.35 18.54
CA HIS A 276 4.61 1.92 19.88
C HIS A 276 3.99 0.96 20.91
N TYR A 277 3.00 0.17 20.50
CA TYR A 277 2.35 -0.80 21.39
C TYR A 277 3.24 -2.02 21.68
N THR A 278 3.86 -2.58 20.65
CA THR A 278 4.67 -3.82 20.75
C THR A 278 6.12 -3.57 21.15
N GLY A 279 6.65 -2.38 20.88
CA GLY A 279 8.05 -2.04 21.06
C GLY A 279 8.96 -2.56 19.92
N VAL A 280 8.38 -3.04 18.81
CA VAL A 280 9.17 -3.51 17.67
C VAL A 280 9.76 -2.31 16.92
N GLY A 281 11.09 -2.21 16.92
CA GLY A 281 11.83 -1.12 16.29
C GLY A 281 11.82 0.22 17.03
N LYS A 282 11.19 0.29 18.22
CA LYS A 282 11.12 1.48 19.11
C LYS A 282 10.93 1.06 20.55
N THR A 283 11.19 1.96 21.50
CA THR A 283 10.73 1.79 22.88
C THR A 283 9.20 1.74 22.94
N LYS A 284 8.65 0.85 23.78
CA LYS A 284 7.20 0.78 24.01
C LYS A 284 6.70 2.10 24.57
N ASP A 285 5.70 2.66 23.91
CA ASP A 285 5.02 3.90 24.28
C ASP A 285 3.52 3.70 24.09
N TYR A 286 2.89 3.22 25.15
CA TYR A 286 1.45 2.91 25.11
C TYR A 286 0.57 4.16 24.96
N GLU A 287 1.00 5.32 25.48
CA GLU A 287 0.23 6.56 25.35
C GLU A 287 0.18 7.03 23.89
N THR A 288 1.34 7.05 23.23
CA THR A 288 1.40 7.35 21.80
C THR A 288 0.65 6.30 20.97
N ALA A 289 0.76 5.01 21.31
CA ALA A 289 0.00 3.95 20.65
C ALA A 289 -1.51 4.19 20.75
N TYR A 290 -2.02 4.49 21.95
CA TYR A 290 -3.44 4.79 22.18
C TYR A 290 -3.91 6.00 21.37
N ARG A 291 -3.14 7.08 21.38
CA ARG A 291 -3.43 8.31 20.63
C ARG A 291 -3.48 8.10 19.13
N LEU A 292 -2.71 7.14 18.61
CA LEU A 292 -2.72 6.76 17.20
C LEU A 292 -3.84 5.76 16.86
N PHE A 293 -4.13 4.78 17.73
CA PHE A 293 -5.22 3.82 17.49
C PHE A 293 -6.61 4.44 17.59
N LEU A 294 -6.83 5.39 18.50
CA LEU A 294 -8.16 5.92 18.78
C LEU A 294 -8.86 6.54 17.55
N PRO A 295 -8.23 7.46 16.78
CA PRO A 295 -8.86 8.02 15.59
C PRO A 295 -9.11 6.97 14.51
N LEU A 296 -8.25 5.96 14.37
CA LEU A 296 -8.43 4.85 13.44
C LEU A 296 -9.65 3.99 13.84
N ALA A 297 -9.79 3.71 15.13
CA ALA A 297 -10.94 2.98 15.66
C ALA A 297 -12.25 3.75 15.44
N GLN A 298 -12.24 5.07 15.67
CA GLN A 298 -13.37 5.97 15.39
C GLN A 298 -13.70 6.02 13.90
N GLY A 299 -12.70 5.95 13.02
CA GLY A 299 -12.82 5.80 11.57
C GLY A 299 -13.32 4.42 11.12
N GLY A 300 -13.52 3.50 12.07
CA GLY A 300 -14.09 2.19 11.80
C GLY A 300 -13.08 1.07 11.50
N ASN A 301 -11.80 1.29 11.73
CA ASN A 301 -10.80 0.23 11.63
C ASN A 301 -10.98 -0.80 12.76
N SER A 302 -11.31 -2.04 12.40
CA SER A 302 -11.62 -3.10 13.38
C SER A 302 -10.43 -3.48 14.24
N GLU A 303 -9.25 -3.54 13.67
CA GLU A 303 -8.03 -3.85 14.41
C GLU A 303 -7.67 -2.75 15.40
N ALA A 304 -7.74 -1.48 15.00
CA ALA A 304 -7.53 -0.35 15.89
C ALA A 304 -8.58 -0.34 17.02
N ALA A 305 -9.84 -0.65 16.71
CA ALA A 305 -10.90 -0.79 17.71
C ALA A 305 -10.60 -1.90 18.73
N ARG A 306 -10.05 -3.04 18.28
CA ARG A 306 -9.57 -4.12 19.14
C ARG A 306 -8.44 -3.65 20.06
N PHE A 307 -7.44 -2.95 19.52
CA PHE A 307 -6.34 -2.42 20.34
C PHE A 307 -6.81 -1.36 21.34
N VAL A 308 -7.68 -0.42 20.94
CA VAL A 308 -8.30 0.55 21.87
C VAL A 308 -9.06 -0.16 22.99
N GLY A 309 -9.85 -1.18 22.64
CA GLY A 309 -10.55 -2.01 23.61
C GLY A 309 -9.61 -2.70 24.59
N LEU A 310 -8.55 -3.32 24.10
CA LEU A 310 -7.54 -4.00 24.92
C LEU A 310 -6.77 -3.02 25.82
N MET A 311 -6.45 -1.83 25.32
CA MET A 311 -5.75 -0.78 26.07
C MET A 311 -6.64 -0.20 27.17
N LYS A 312 -7.94 0.00 26.90
CA LYS A 312 -8.95 0.38 27.90
C LYS A 312 -9.16 -0.71 28.95
N LEU A 313 -9.13 -1.99 28.56
CA LEU A 313 -9.24 -3.12 29.46
C LEU A 313 -8.07 -3.23 30.44
N THR A 314 -6.85 -3.00 29.92
CA THR A 314 -5.59 -3.18 30.67
C THR A 314 -5.05 -1.91 31.32
N GLY A 315 -5.59 -0.74 31.00
CA GLY A 315 -5.10 0.57 31.46
C GLY A 315 -3.75 0.98 30.83
N LYS A 316 -3.36 0.37 29.70
CA LYS A 316 -2.10 0.70 29.02
C LYS A 316 -2.27 1.91 28.11
N GLY A 317 -1.57 3.01 28.42
CA GLY A 317 -1.61 4.26 27.65
C GLY A 317 -2.91 5.05 27.75
N THR A 318 -3.84 4.60 28.59
CA THR A 318 -5.12 5.27 28.90
C THR A 318 -5.61 4.78 30.26
N ALA A 319 -6.53 5.53 30.88
CA ALA A 319 -7.20 5.05 32.09
C ALA A 319 -7.98 3.76 31.81
N ARG A 320 -7.91 2.81 32.76
CA ARG A 320 -8.69 1.57 32.67
C ARG A 320 -10.19 1.88 32.71
N ASP A 321 -10.91 1.35 31.73
CA ASP A 321 -12.36 1.56 31.57
C ASP A 321 -12.95 0.32 30.89
N THR A 322 -13.46 -0.61 31.71
CA THR A 322 -13.99 -1.89 31.23
C THR A 322 -15.25 -1.74 30.40
N LYS A 323 -16.09 -0.73 30.70
CA LYS A 323 -17.30 -0.44 29.92
C LYS A 323 -16.96 0.01 28.50
N SER A 324 -16.06 0.97 28.35
CA SER A 324 -15.56 1.39 27.03
C SER A 324 -14.78 0.29 26.34
N ALA A 325 -14.01 -0.53 27.08
CA ALA A 325 -13.29 -1.68 26.54
C ALA A 325 -14.25 -2.65 25.85
N ARG A 326 -15.35 -3.02 26.54
CA ARG A 326 -16.38 -3.88 25.97
C ARG A 326 -17.00 -3.29 24.69
N GLN A 327 -17.31 -1.99 24.70
CA GLN A 327 -17.87 -1.32 23.52
C GLN A 327 -16.94 -1.42 22.32
N TRP A 328 -15.66 -1.07 22.50
CA TRP A 328 -14.68 -1.12 21.42
C TRP A 328 -14.42 -2.54 20.92
N LEU A 329 -14.33 -3.52 21.82
CA LEU A 329 -14.18 -4.94 21.43
C LEU A 329 -15.43 -5.44 20.71
N SER A 330 -16.63 -5.00 21.11
CA SER A 330 -17.88 -5.35 20.40
C SER A 330 -17.93 -4.76 18.99
N ILE A 331 -17.49 -3.52 18.82
CA ILE A 331 -17.37 -2.88 17.49
C ILE A 331 -16.39 -3.66 16.59
N ALA A 332 -15.23 -4.05 17.13
CA ALA A 332 -14.26 -4.86 16.40
C ALA A 332 -14.84 -6.23 16.01
N ALA A 333 -15.50 -6.91 16.96
CA ALA A 333 -16.13 -8.21 16.75
C ALA A 333 -17.24 -8.18 15.70
N GLN A 334 -18.11 -7.16 15.74
CA GLN A 334 -19.15 -6.93 14.72
C GLN A 334 -18.58 -6.73 13.31
N LYS A 335 -17.34 -6.25 13.21
CA LYS A 335 -16.60 -6.10 11.97
C LYS A 335 -15.74 -7.33 11.62
N GLY A 336 -15.98 -8.46 12.28
CA GLY A 336 -15.34 -9.74 11.96
C GLY A 336 -13.98 -9.98 12.61
N ASP A 337 -13.51 -9.13 13.56
CA ASP A 337 -12.26 -9.38 14.29
C ASP A 337 -12.41 -10.55 15.25
N GLN A 338 -11.88 -11.72 14.84
CA GLN A 338 -11.96 -12.98 15.61
C GLN A 338 -11.21 -12.92 16.95
N VAL A 339 -10.20 -12.05 17.06
CA VAL A 339 -9.46 -11.86 18.33
C VAL A 339 -10.33 -11.08 19.31
N ALA A 340 -11.04 -10.06 18.83
CA ALA A 340 -11.98 -9.31 19.67
C ALA A 340 -13.13 -10.19 20.18
N LEU A 341 -13.65 -11.12 19.36
CA LEU A 341 -14.66 -12.09 19.79
C LEU A 341 -14.13 -12.97 20.95
N ARG A 342 -12.92 -13.51 20.84
CA ARG A 342 -12.29 -14.29 21.90
C ARG A 342 -12.07 -13.47 23.17
N LEU A 343 -11.59 -12.22 23.04
CA LEU A 343 -11.40 -11.32 24.19
C LEU A 343 -12.71 -11.00 24.92
N LEU A 344 -13.82 -10.82 24.19
CA LEU A 344 -15.13 -10.62 24.79
C LEU A 344 -15.61 -11.83 25.58
N ASP A 345 -15.32 -13.04 25.12
CA ASP A 345 -15.66 -14.27 25.84
C ASP A 345 -14.73 -14.51 27.03
N GLU A 346 -13.41 -14.38 26.83
CA GLU A 346 -12.38 -14.56 27.88
C GLU A 346 -12.57 -13.60 29.07
N TYR A 347 -12.91 -12.33 28.80
CA TYR A 347 -13.06 -11.32 29.84
C TYR A 347 -14.54 -11.02 30.19
N LYS A 348 -15.46 -11.93 29.86
CA LYS A 348 -16.89 -11.77 30.08
C LYS A 348 -17.25 -11.40 31.52
N SER A 349 -16.52 -11.92 32.50
CA SER A 349 -16.72 -11.65 33.92
C SER A 349 -16.27 -10.25 34.37
N LEU A 350 -15.49 -9.54 33.54
CA LEU A 350 -15.01 -8.19 33.84
C LEU A 350 -15.89 -7.10 33.23
N PHE A 351 -16.83 -7.47 32.37
CA PHE A 351 -17.77 -6.59 31.70
C PHE A 351 -19.16 -6.66 32.34
#